data_7e8183600fe818123947db313dc5e1d8
#
_entry.id   7e8183600fe818123947db313dc5e1d8
#
_cell.length_a   1.000
_cell.length_b   1.000
_cell.length_c   1.000
_cell.angle_alpha   90.00
_cell.angle_beta   90.00
_cell.angle_gamma   90.00
#
_symmetry.space_group_name_H-M   'P 1'
#
loop_
_entity.id
_entity.type
_entity.pdbx_description
1 polymer ?
#
loop_
_entity_poly.entity_id
_entity_poly.type
_entity_poly.pdbx_seq_one_letter_code
_entity_poly.pdbx_strand_id
1 'polypeptide(L)'
;MPTRSGLDRNPSLDATRTVALLGIIILNYHGYLNGYVAIGADKENFFVRIMDAWNGVLAPSPVIFVLVSGISCSLFASANFDRWTLVRRGVLLFAVGSIFEWVWNGTILPYFGLYFLLAAGLVSWSRRNVVAIMFACTLAAATLSMWRFFRERDFHSTGWLSPAHPDSPRNFVFRYFIDYTHPILPWFTFFCVGLLIGRSLPWFLANRTRLVAPLAVGVAATYTLSTVVRRGTDGTWQRLTSTDPFERGVLATVGVTLSSLLVIIVVSWVVEAFPSSPITDVFVRAGRVSLTLYVIHGLAYNLVVNQLDWVRPTGLDTALGLAALMWILLVAFGAWWDRFIGRGPLERLLRGFGG
;
A
#
# COMPACT_ATOMS: atom_id res chain seq x y z
N MET A 1 5.70 31.54 -25.63
CA MET A 1 5.46 30.09 -25.62
C MET A 1 5.27 29.69 -24.19
N PRO A 2 4.10 29.19 -23.74
CA PRO A 2 3.97 28.69 -22.38
C PRO A 2 4.80 27.43 -22.26
N THR A 3 5.71 27.45 -21.31
CA THR A 3 6.52 26.30 -20.92
C THR A 3 5.62 25.12 -20.63
N ARG A 4 5.84 23.97 -21.29
CA ARG A 4 5.24 22.65 -20.99
C ARG A 4 5.71 22.18 -19.61
N SER A 5 5.31 22.86 -18.57
CA SER A 5 5.59 22.50 -17.19
C SER A 5 4.46 21.61 -16.67
N GLY A 6 4.71 20.32 -16.70
CA GLY A 6 4.07 19.40 -15.75
C GLY A 6 2.58 19.14 -16.03
N LEU A 7 2.23 17.89 -16.27
CA LEU A 7 0.92 17.36 -15.89
C LEU A 7 0.55 18.00 -14.55
N ASP A 8 -0.57 18.72 -14.49
CA ASP A 8 -1.06 19.34 -13.25
C ASP A 8 -1.15 18.25 -12.18
N ARG A 9 -0.18 18.30 -11.28
CA ARG A 9 -0.04 17.32 -10.22
C ARG A 9 -1.21 17.49 -9.27
N ASN A 10 -1.95 16.44 -8.99
CA ASN A 10 -3.11 16.51 -8.11
C ASN A 10 -2.66 16.56 -6.64
N PRO A 11 -2.85 17.70 -5.94
CA PRO A 11 -2.39 17.87 -4.56
C PRO A 11 -3.02 16.84 -3.59
N SER A 12 -4.26 16.44 -3.85
CA SER A 12 -4.95 15.46 -3.01
C SER A 12 -4.29 14.09 -3.06
N LEU A 13 -3.76 13.67 -4.22
CA LEU A 13 -3.03 12.40 -4.33
C LEU A 13 -1.68 12.46 -3.62
N ASP A 14 -0.98 13.60 -3.66
CA ASP A 14 0.27 13.77 -2.94
C ASP A 14 0.02 13.76 -1.42
N ALA A 15 -0.98 14.51 -0.92
CA ALA A 15 -1.36 14.47 0.49
C ALA A 15 -1.79 13.06 0.93
N THR A 16 -2.51 12.33 0.07
CA THR A 16 -2.91 10.93 0.35
C THR A 16 -1.69 10.03 0.56
N ARG A 17 -0.61 10.19 -0.21
CA ARG A 17 0.64 9.44 0.01
C ARG A 17 1.26 9.75 1.37
N THR A 18 1.22 11.00 1.81
CA THR A 18 1.72 11.39 3.15
C THR A 18 0.91 10.76 4.27
N VAL A 19 -0.42 10.72 4.15
CA VAL A 19 -1.30 10.03 5.10
C VAL A 19 -1.03 8.54 5.10
N ALA A 20 -0.92 7.92 3.93
CA ALA A 20 -0.64 6.49 3.82
C ALA A 20 0.74 6.12 4.40
N LEU A 21 1.73 7.00 4.30
CA LEU A 21 3.06 6.77 4.87
C LEU A 21 3.01 6.61 6.39
N LEU A 22 2.12 7.32 7.10
CA LEU A 22 1.93 7.13 8.54
C LEU A 22 1.60 5.67 8.87
N GLY A 23 0.54 5.15 8.26
CA GLY A 23 0.12 3.77 8.54
C GLY A 23 1.15 2.73 8.09
N ILE A 24 1.91 2.99 7.00
CA ILE A 24 3.00 2.12 6.58
C ILE A 24 4.10 2.07 7.64
N ILE A 25 4.50 3.22 8.18
CA ILE A 25 5.53 3.28 9.23
C ILE A 25 5.04 2.55 10.49
N ILE A 26 3.78 2.78 10.88
CA ILE A 26 3.19 2.11 12.05
C ILE A 26 3.18 0.59 11.85
N LEU A 27 2.66 0.10 10.73
CA LEU A 27 2.61 -1.33 10.44
C LEU A 27 4.00 -1.97 10.40
N ASN A 28 4.96 -1.28 9.81
CA ASN A 28 6.32 -1.77 9.73
C ASN A 28 6.98 -1.84 11.11
N TYR A 29 6.89 -0.79 11.91
CA TYR A 29 7.52 -0.74 13.22
C TYR A 29 6.85 -1.69 14.22
N HIS A 30 5.51 -1.77 14.19
CA HIS A 30 4.75 -2.75 14.95
C HIS A 30 5.07 -4.19 14.53
N GLY A 31 5.10 -4.48 13.22
CA GLY A 31 5.42 -5.82 12.70
C GLY A 31 6.84 -6.27 13.02
N TYR A 32 7.81 -5.37 12.93
CA TYR A 32 9.19 -5.67 13.33
C TYR A 32 9.31 -5.94 14.82
N LEU A 33 8.57 -5.22 15.68
CA LEU A 33 8.54 -5.50 17.11
C LEU A 33 7.87 -6.81 17.46
N ASN A 34 6.76 -7.17 16.81
CA ASN A 34 6.12 -8.46 17.03
C ASN A 34 7.06 -9.63 16.78
N GLY A 35 8.01 -9.50 15.88
CA GLY A 35 9.08 -10.50 15.69
C GLY A 35 10.05 -10.63 16.87
N TYR A 36 10.23 -9.56 17.66
CA TYR A 36 11.13 -9.54 18.82
C TYR A 36 10.40 -9.72 20.16
N VAL A 37 9.14 -9.29 20.25
CA VAL A 37 8.32 -9.28 21.47
C VAL A 37 7.49 -10.56 21.62
N ALA A 38 7.71 -11.59 20.81
CA ALA A 38 7.06 -12.90 20.95
C ALA A 38 7.17 -13.53 22.36
N ILE A 39 7.71 -12.80 23.33
CA ILE A 39 7.92 -13.22 24.71
C ILE A 39 7.20 -12.25 25.66
N GLY A 40 5.87 -12.28 25.69
CA GLY A 40 5.10 -11.90 26.87
C GLY A 40 4.75 -10.43 27.08
N ALA A 41 4.87 -9.55 26.10
CA ALA A 41 4.49 -8.13 26.22
C ALA A 41 3.21 -7.73 25.46
N ASP A 42 2.41 -8.69 25.05
CA ASP A 42 1.10 -8.45 24.44
C ASP A 42 0.09 -7.96 25.48
N LYS A 43 0.20 -6.70 25.81
CA LYS A 43 -0.94 -6.02 26.40
C LYS A 43 -1.72 -5.40 25.28
N GLU A 44 -2.80 -6.06 24.86
CA GLU A 44 -3.84 -5.43 24.05
C GLU A 44 -4.29 -4.16 24.74
N ASN A 45 -3.87 -3.03 24.22
CA ASN A 45 -4.36 -1.74 24.67
C ASN A 45 -5.26 -1.11 23.60
N PHE A 46 -5.85 0.02 23.96
CA PHE A 46 -6.75 0.75 23.08
C PHE A 46 -6.11 1.12 21.73
N PHE A 47 -4.84 1.49 21.72
CA PHE A 47 -4.12 1.87 20.50
C PHE A 47 -3.88 0.67 19.57
N VAL A 48 -3.51 -0.47 20.12
CA VAL A 48 -3.37 -1.72 19.34
C VAL A 48 -4.70 -2.11 18.71
N ARG A 49 -5.80 -2.04 19.44
CA ARG A 49 -7.15 -2.34 18.89
C ARG A 49 -7.55 -1.40 17.75
N ILE A 50 -7.22 -0.10 17.86
CA ILE A 50 -7.44 0.86 16.75
C ILE A 50 -6.59 0.47 15.53
N MET A 51 -5.34 0.09 15.74
CA MET A 51 -4.45 -0.31 14.66
C MET A 51 -4.91 -1.58 13.99
N ASP A 52 -5.37 -2.57 14.74
CA ASP A 52 -5.92 -3.81 14.19
C ASP A 52 -7.20 -3.55 13.37
N ALA A 53 -8.11 -2.70 13.90
CA ALA A 53 -9.29 -2.27 13.17
C ALA A 53 -8.93 -1.49 11.89
N TRP A 54 -7.96 -0.57 11.97
CA TRP A 54 -7.45 0.17 10.81
C TRP A 54 -6.87 -0.77 9.76
N ASN A 55 -6.03 -1.70 10.15
CA ASN A 55 -5.40 -2.67 9.25
C ASN A 55 -6.41 -3.65 8.66
N GLY A 56 -7.40 -4.08 9.45
CA GLY A 56 -8.39 -5.07 9.01
C GLY A 56 -9.51 -4.50 8.15
N VAL A 57 -9.96 -3.26 8.38
CA VAL A 57 -11.19 -2.70 7.79
C VAL A 57 -11.02 -1.29 7.27
N LEU A 58 -10.33 -0.41 8.02
CA LEU A 58 -10.38 1.02 7.77
C LEU A 58 -9.48 1.51 6.63
N ALA A 59 -8.45 0.84 6.29
CA ALA A 59 -7.59 0.94 5.11
C ALA A 59 -6.14 0.56 5.44
N PRO A 60 -5.67 -0.58 5.06
CA PRO A 60 -4.24 -0.85 5.09
C PRO A 60 -3.52 0.17 4.22
N SER A 61 -2.72 0.96 4.87
CA SER A 61 -2.00 2.07 4.22
C SER A 61 -1.14 1.66 3.02
N PRO A 62 -0.54 0.45 2.97
CA PRO A 62 0.13 -0.01 1.76
C PRO A 62 -0.79 -0.11 0.55
N VAL A 63 -2.07 -0.48 0.73
CA VAL A 63 -3.07 -0.54 -0.35
C VAL A 63 -3.38 0.84 -0.92
N ILE A 64 -3.47 1.88 -0.07
CA ILE A 64 -3.64 3.25 -0.52
C ILE A 64 -2.47 3.67 -1.44
N PHE A 65 -1.25 3.32 -1.08
CA PHE A 65 -0.07 3.59 -1.91
C PHE A 65 -0.14 2.89 -3.26
N VAL A 66 -0.56 1.61 -3.28
CA VAL A 66 -0.74 0.84 -4.52
C VAL A 66 -1.82 1.45 -5.41
N LEU A 67 -2.98 1.81 -4.81
CA LEU A 67 -4.08 2.48 -5.52
C LEU A 67 -3.63 3.81 -6.12
N VAL A 68 -3.00 4.69 -5.34
CA VAL A 68 -2.50 5.99 -5.81
C VAL A 68 -1.44 5.82 -6.90
N SER A 69 -0.63 4.76 -6.83
CA SER A 69 0.33 4.44 -7.89
C SER A 69 -0.36 4.02 -9.18
N GLY A 70 -1.41 3.22 -9.11
CA GLY A 70 -2.26 2.88 -10.26
C GLY A 70 -2.93 4.12 -10.89
N ILE A 71 -3.50 5.01 -10.04
CA ILE A 71 -4.05 6.30 -10.52
C ILE A 71 -2.98 7.10 -11.25
N SER A 72 -1.80 7.25 -10.64
CA SER A 72 -0.69 8.02 -11.21
C SER A 72 -0.17 7.43 -12.51
N CYS A 73 -0.12 6.09 -12.61
CA CYS A 73 0.23 5.38 -13.83
C CYS A 73 -0.76 5.66 -14.96
N SER A 74 -2.06 5.66 -14.66
CA SER A 74 -3.11 5.99 -15.62
C SER A 74 -3.03 7.44 -16.11
N LEU A 75 -2.83 8.40 -15.21
CA LEU A 75 -2.67 9.82 -15.55
C LEU A 75 -1.44 10.06 -16.41
N PHE A 76 -0.33 9.40 -16.09
CA PHE A 76 0.89 9.47 -16.90
C PHE A 76 0.66 8.93 -18.29
N ALA A 77 -0.01 7.79 -18.43
CA ALA A 77 -0.30 7.19 -19.72
C ALA A 77 -1.25 8.03 -20.60
N SER A 78 -2.19 8.77 -19.99
CA SER A 78 -3.12 9.62 -20.72
C SER A 78 -2.46 10.87 -21.32
N ALA A 79 -1.33 11.30 -20.77
CA ALA A 79 -0.67 12.54 -21.16
C ALA A 79 0.43 12.37 -22.22
N ASN A 80 1.24 11.34 -22.11
CA ASN A 80 2.33 11.05 -23.06
C ASN A 80 2.63 9.55 -23.00
N PHE A 81 1.88 8.75 -23.74
CA PHE A 81 2.03 7.31 -23.64
C PHE A 81 3.32 6.80 -24.30
N ASP A 82 4.35 6.61 -23.47
CA ASP A 82 5.43 5.69 -23.80
C ASP A 82 5.44 4.53 -22.77
N ARG A 83 4.99 3.35 -23.22
CA ARG A 83 5.01 2.13 -22.39
C ARG A 83 6.42 1.78 -21.89
N TRP A 84 7.45 2.13 -22.66
CA TRP A 84 8.83 1.87 -22.29
C TRP A 84 9.28 2.69 -21.08
N THR A 85 8.71 3.87 -20.89
CA THR A 85 8.90 4.63 -19.64
C THR A 85 8.40 3.85 -18.43
N LEU A 86 7.24 3.18 -18.52
CA LEU A 86 6.74 2.34 -17.43
C LEU A 86 7.62 1.12 -17.22
N VAL A 87 8.09 0.48 -18.29
CA VAL A 87 9.03 -0.66 -18.22
C VAL A 87 10.32 -0.24 -17.50
N ARG A 88 10.96 0.84 -17.95
CA ARG A 88 12.18 1.37 -17.33
C ARG A 88 12.00 1.68 -15.85
N ARG A 89 10.91 2.36 -15.47
CA ARG A 89 10.57 2.64 -14.07
C ARG A 89 10.33 1.36 -13.28
N GLY A 90 9.65 0.38 -13.88
CA GLY A 90 9.40 -0.93 -13.27
C GLY A 90 10.70 -1.68 -12.99
N VAL A 91 11.60 -1.76 -13.97
CA VAL A 91 12.92 -2.40 -13.81
C VAL A 91 13.74 -1.70 -12.72
N LEU A 92 13.77 -0.36 -12.74
CA LEU A 92 14.52 0.40 -11.74
C LEU A 92 13.95 0.19 -10.32
N LEU A 93 12.62 0.27 -10.15
CA LEU A 93 12.00 0.02 -8.85
C LEU A 93 12.23 -1.39 -8.35
N PHE A 94 12.19 -2.38 -9.25
CA PHE A 94 12.50 -3.76 -8.92
C PHE A 94 13.95 -3.89 -8.43
N ALA A 95 14.91 -3.34 -9.17
CA ALA A 95 16.32 -3.40 -8.82
C ALA A 95 16.63 -2.68 -7.49
N VAL A 96 16.17 -1.42 -7.34
CA VAL A 96 16.35 -0.65 -6.11
C VAL A 96 15.66 -1.34 -4.93
N GLY A 97 14.45 -1.86 -5.16
CA GLY A 97 13.70 -2.58 -4.14
C GLY A 97 14.39 -3.87 -3.69
N SER A 98 14.94 -4.64 -4.63
CA SER A 98 15.68 -5.87 -4.33
C SER A 98 16.98 -5.60 -3.55
N ILE A 99 17.68 -4.49 -3.83
CA ILE A 99 18.83 -4.05 -3.03
C ILE A 99 18.38 -3.60 -1.65
N PHE A 100 17.30 -2.81 -1.57
CA PHE A 100 16.77 -2.33 -0.30
C PHE A 100 16.25 -3.47 0.59
N GLU A 101 15.82 -4.58 0.00
CA GLU A 101 15.35 -5.76 0.73
C GLU A 101 16.44 -6.39 1.61
N TRP A 102 17.72 -6.22 1.29
CA TRP A 102 18.83 -6.67 2.14
C TRP A 102 18.91 -5.90 3.47
N VAL A 103 18.43 -4.65 3.47
CA VAL A 103 18.41 -3.78 4.65
C VAL A 103 17.04 -3.78 5.32
N TRP A 104 15.98 -3.88 4.52
CA TRP A 104 14.59 -3.82 4.97
C TRP A 104 13.77 -4.96 4.36
N ASN A 105 13.77 -6.11 5.04
CA ASN A 105 13.07 -7.29 4.58
C ASN A 105 11.56 -7.05 4.46
N GLY A 106 10.95 -7.56 3.39
CA GLY A 106 9.52 -7.41 3.15
C GLY A 106 9.10 -6.05 2.58
N THR A 107 10.05 -5.25 2.09
CA THR A 107 9.75 -3.99 1.39
C THR A 107 8.81 -4.20 0.19
N ILE A 108 7.89 -3.24 -0.02
CA ILE A 108 6.95 -3.27 -1.14
C ILE A 108 7.59 -2.87 -2.49
N LEU A 109 8.80 -2.28 -2.49
CA LEU A 109 9.39 -1.68 -3.70
C LEU A 109 9.58 -2.65 -4.87
N PRO A 110 10.09 -3.91 -4.70
CA PRO A 110 10.23 -4.83 -5.82
C PRO A 110 8.87 -5.16 -6.44
N TYR A 111 7.82 -5.27 -5.61
CA TYR A 111 6.45 -5.50 -6.08
C TYR A 111 5.91 -4.33 -6.89
N PHE A 112 6.18 -3.08 -6.49
CA PHE A 112 5.88 -1.91 -7.32
C PHE A 112 6.57 -1.98 -8.67
N GLY A 113 7.81 -2.44 -8.72
CA GLY A 113 8.51 -2.70 -9.96
C GLY A 113 7.71 -3.61 -10.89
N LEU A 114 7.24 -4.75 -10.36
CA LEU A 114 6.42 -5.70 -11.12
C LEU A 114 5.05 -5.12 -11.51
N TYR A 115 4.40 -4.35 -10.63
CA TYR A 115 3.13 -3.70 -10.97
C TYR A 115 3.29 -2.73 -12.14
N PHE A 116 4.39 -1.97 -12.20
CA PHE A 116 4.67 -1.07 -13.32
C PHE A 116 4.98 -1.83 -14.62
N LEU A 117 5.71 -2.95 -14.53
CA LEU A 117 5.97 -3.82 -15.69
C LEU A 117 4.67 -4.39 -16.27
N LEU A 118 3.77 -4.91 -15.42
CA LEU A 118 2.46 -5.39 -15.84
C LEU A 118 1.58 -4.25 -16.37
N ALA A 119 1.62 -3.08 -15.74
CA ALA A 119 0.89 -1.91 -16.17
C ALA A 119 1.28 -1.43 -17.55
N ALA A 120 2.55 -1.56 -17.95
CA ALA A 120 3.02 -1.22 -19.30
C ALA A 120 2.26 -1.99 -20.41
N GLY A 121 1.81 -3.22 -20.10
CA GLY A 121 0.93 -3.96 -20.99
C GLY A 121 -0.53 -3.55 -20.87
N LEU A 122 -1.02 -3.35 -19.64
CA LEU A 122 -2.45 -3.18 -19.34
C LEU A 122 -2.98 -1.76 -19.55
N VAL A 123 -2.13 -0.76 -19.56
CA VAL A 123 -2.55 0.65 -19.62
C VAL A 123 -3.31 1.01 -20.91
N SER A 124 -3.01 0.30 -22.01
CA SER A 124 -3.72 0.43 -23.29
C SER A 124 -4.96 -0.46 -23.42
N TRP A 125 -5.19 -1.36 -22.47
CA TRP A 125 -6.30 -2.30 -22.55
C TRP A 125 -7.64 -1.63 -22.24
N SER A 126 -8.71 -2.25 -22.75
CA SER A 126 -10.07 -1.80 -22.45
C SER A 126 -10.38 -1.86 -20.96
N ARG A 127 -11.34 -1.05 -20.50
CA ARG A 127 -11.80 -1.12 -19.09
C ARG A 127 -12.26 -2.54 -18.72
N ARG A 128 -12.94 -3.22 -19.64
CA ARG A 128 -13.44 -4.60 -19.41
C ARG A 128 -12.29 -5.57 -19.12
N ASN A 129 -11.20 -5.48 -19.88
CA ASN A 129 -10.04 -6.37 -19.70
C ASN A 129 -9.31 -6.08 -18.37
N VAL A 130 -9.16 -4.82 -17.97
CA VAL A 130 -8.58 -4.47 -16.67
C VAL A 130 -9.46 -4.99 -15.53
N VAL A 131 -10.78 -4.86 -15.64
CA VAL A 131 -11.74 -5.42 -14.68
C VAL A 131 -11.65 -6.95 -14.63
N ALA A 132 -11.52 -7.62 -15.77
CA ALA A 132 -11.35 -9.07 -15.83
C ALA A 132 -10.07 -9.53 -15.10
N ILE A 133 -8.93 -8.84 -15.30
CA ILE A 133 -7.67 -9.12 -14.57
C ILE A 133 -7.85 -8.89 -13.07
N MET A 134 -8.50 -7.80 -12.69
CA MET A 134 -8.80 -7.50 -11.28
C MET A 134 -9.57 -8.66 -10.61
N PHE A 135 -10.66 -9.11 -11.24
CA PHE A 135 -11.43 -10.24 -10.73
C PHE A 135 -10.62 -11.55 -10.74
N ALA A 136 -9.86 -11.82 -11.80
CA ALA A 136 -9.02 -13.00 -11.88
C ALA A 136 -7.98 -13.04 -10.76
N CYS A 137 -7.29 -11.95 -10.48
CA CYS A 137 -6.32 -11.86 -9.38
C CYS A 137 -7.00 -12.08 -8.01
N THR A 138 -8.17 -11.47 -7.79
CA THR A 138 -8.90 -11.61 -6.52
C THR A 138 -9.39 -13.05 -6.32
N LEU A 139 -9.99 -13.64 -7.34
CA LEU A 139 -10.50 -15.02 -7.27
C LEU A 139 -9.37 -16.03 -7.12
N ALA A 140 -8.27 -15.86 -7.88
CA ALA A 140 -7.12 -16.75 -7.75
C ALA A 140 -6.52 -16.69 -6.34
N ALA A 141 -6.38 -15.49 -5.75
CA ALA A 141 -5.91 -15.32 -4.38
C ALA A 141 -6.85 -16.00 -3.36
N ALA A 142 -8.15 -15.78 -3.49
CA ALA A 142 -9.15 -16.36 -2.59
C ALA A 142 -9.20 -17.91 -2.71
N THR A 143 -9.14 -18.43 -3.93
CA THR A 143 -9.07 -19.87 -4.17
C THR A 143 -7.83 -20.50 -3.54
N LEU A 144 -6.68 -19.86 -3.72
CA LEU A 144 -5.43 -20.28 -3.11
C LEU A 144 -5.49 -20.22 -1.58
N SER A 145 -6.07 -19.17 -1.02
CA SER A 145 -6.27 -19.02 0.42
C SER A 145 -7.14 -20.15 0.99
N MET A 146 -8.23 -20.48 0.32
CA MET A 146 -9.09 -21.60 0.74
C MET A 146 -8.42 -22.96 0.58
N TRP A 147 -7.68 -23.17 -0.51
CA TRP A 147 -6.90 -24.40 -0.71
C TRP A 147 -5.85 -24.56 0.40
N ARG A 148 -5.12 -23.49 0.76
CA ARG A 148 -4.19 -23.50 1.89
C ARG A 148 -4.87 -23.88 3.20
N PHE A 149 -6.00 -23.24 3.49
CA PHE A 149 -6.77 -23.50 4.69
C PHE A 149 -7.15 -25.00 4.83
N PHE A 150 -7.64 -25.62 3.76
CA PHE A 150 -7.96 -27.05 3.79
C PHE A 150 -6.72 -27.94 3.94
N ARG A 151 -5.63 -27.60 3.24
CA ARG A 151 -4.35 -28.34 3.34
C ARG A 151 -3.76 -28.27 4.75
N GLU A 152 -3.76 -27.10 5.35
CA GLU A 152 -3.24 -26.87 6.72
C GLU A 152 -4.15 -27.53 7.77
N ARG A 153 -5.45 -27.53 7.57
CA ARG A 153 -6.40 -28.26 8.41
C ARG A 153 -6.13 -29.78 8.39
N ASP A 154 -5.72 -30.31 7.26
CA ASP A 154 -5.36 -31.72 7.09
C ASP A 154 -3.87 -31.98 7.44
N PHE A 155 -3.24 -31.10 8.22
CA PHE A 155 -1.85 -31.18 8.71
C PHE A 155 -0.78 -31.19 7.60
N HIS A 156 -1.07 -30.68 6.43
CA HIS A 156 -0.09 -30.54 5.34
C HIS A 156 0.47 -29.13 5.31
N SER A 157 1.78 -28.97 5.45
CA SER A 157 2.43 -27.65 5.37
C SER A 157 2.26 -27.00 3.99
N THR A 158 1.98 -25.70 3.98
CA THR A 158 1.92 -24.85 2.78
C THR A 158 2.99 -23.74 2.78
N GLY A 159 3.90 -23.74 3.75
CA GLY A 159 4.95 -22.70 3.87
C GLY A 159 5.85 -22.57 2.65
N TRP A 160 5.96 -23.63 1.83
CA TRP A 160 6.70 -23.60 0.56
C TRP A 160 6.14 -22.64 -0.50
N LEU A 161 4.89 -22.19 -0.34
CA LEU A 161 4.28 -21.16 -1.20
C LEU A 161 4.78 -19.76 -0.91
N SER A 162 5.32 -19.53 0.29
CA SER A 162 5.76 -18.23 0.79
C SER A 162 7.26 -18.19 1.07
N PRO A 163 8.12 -18.40 0.07
CA PRO A 163 9.56 -18.46 0.27
C PRO A 163 10.12 -17.10 0.70
N ALA A 164 10.97 -17.14 1.73
CA ALA A 164 11.61 -15.93 2.26
C ALA A 164 12.63 -15.32 1.27
N HIS A 165 13.23 -16.14 0.39
CA HIS A 165 14.24 -15.69 -0.57
C HIS A 165 13.92 -16.18 -2.00
N PRO A 166 14.16 -15.34 -3.04
CA PRO A 166 13.95 -15.71 -4.45
C PRO A 166 15.19 -16.40 -5.04
N ASP A 167 15.71 -17.42 -4.37
CA ASP A 167 16.95 -18.13 -4.66
C ASP A 167 16.85 -19.14 -5.82
N SER A 168 15.65 -19.38 -6.31
CA SER A 168 15.37 -20.23 -7.46
C SER A 168 14.26 -19.63 -8.33
N PRO A 169 14.13 -20.00 -9.62
CA PRO A 169 13.03 -19.55 -10.48
C PRO A 169 11.65 -19.86 -9.88
N ARG A 170 11.50 -21.02 -9.24
CA ARG A 170 10.27 -21.39 -8.53
C ARG A 170 9.99 -20.44 -7.36
N ASN A 171 10.97 -20.20 -6.50
CA ASN A 171 10.84 -19.33 -5.33
C ASN A 171 10.61 -17.87 -5.76
N PHE A 172 11.23 -17.43 -6.85
CA PHE A 172 10.95 -16.13 -7.45
C PHE A 172 9.47 -15.99 -7.82
N VAL A 173 8.90 -16.97 -8.57
CA VAL A 173 7.50 -16.92 -8.96
C VAL A 173 6.60 -16.96 -7.74
N PHE A 174 6.83 -17.83 -6.79
CA PHE A 174 5.99 -17.93 -5.60
C PHE A 174 6.03 -16.66 -4.77
N ARG A 175 7.21 -16.14 -4.47
CA ARG A 175 7.39 -14.92 -3.67
C ARG A 175 6.72 -13.70 -4.28
N TYR A 176 6.91 -13.47 -5.57
CA TYR A 176 6.44 -12.24 -6.19
C TYR A 176 5.02 -12.33 -6.76
N PHE A 177 4.57 -13.50 -7.17
CA PHE A 177 3.26 -13.64 -7.82
C PHE A 177 2.22 -14.29 -6.93
N ILE A 178 2.60 -15.22 -6.07
CA ILE A 178 1.68 -16.11 -5.35
C ILE A 178 1.50 -15.69 -3.91
N ASP A 179 2.57 -15.74 -3.11
CA ASP A 179 2.49 -15.54 -1.67
C ASP A 179 3.81 -15.08 -1.04
N TYR A 180 3.80 -13.92 -0.48
CA TYR A 180 4.75 -13.38 0.50
C TYR A 180 4.15 -12.08 1.07
N THR A 181 4.85 -10.96 1.07
CA THR A 181 4.35 -9.70 1.65
C THR A 181 3.30 -9.01 0.78
N HIS A 182 3.63 -8.71 -0.49
CA HIS A 182 2.79 -7.90 -1.40
C HIS A 182 2.71 -8.53 -2.81
N PRO A 183 2.47 -9.85 -2.96
CA PRO A 183 2.54 -10.51 -4.25
C PRO A 183 1.47 -10.00 -5.22
N ILE A 184 1.61 -10.35 -6.50
CA ILE A 184 0.62 -10.00 -7.53
C ILE A 184 -0.79 -10.43 -7.08
N LEU A 185 -0.92 -11.60 -6.46
CA LEU A 185 -2.20 -12.09 -5.92
C LEU A 185 -2.37 -11.72 -4.44
N PRO A 186 -3.35 -10.91 -4.03
CA PRO A 186 -4.32 -10.12 -4.82
C PRO A 186 -3.88 -8.66 -5.05
N TRP A 187 -2.67 -8.24 -4.68
CA TRP A 187 -2.27 -6.84 -4.59
C TRP A 187 -2.39 -6.08 -5.91
N PHE A 188 -2.21 -6.79 -7.03
CA PHE A 188 -2.38 -6.17 -8.34
C PHE A 188 -3.84 -5.76 -8.61
N THR A 189 -4.82 -6.35 -7.91
CA THR A 189 -6.22 -5.88 -7.92
C THR A 189 -6.31 -4.42 -7.50
N PHE A 190 -5.64 -4.03 -6.43
CA PHE A 190 -5.64 -2.64 -5.94
C PHE A 190 -5.01 -1.68 -6.95
N PHE A 191 -3.94 -2.11 -7.60
CA PHE A 191 -3.32 -1.33 -8.67
C PHE A 191 -4.27 -1.15 -9.86
N CYS A 192 -4.98 -2.22 -10.27
CA CYS A 192 -5.99 -2.17 -11.33
C CYS A 192 -7.17 -1.24 -10.99
N VAL A 193 -7.66 -1.27 -9.73
CA VAL A 193 -8.66 -0.30 -9.25
C VAL A 193 -8.13 1.13 -9.41
N GLY A 194 -6.88 1.37 -9.02
CA GLY A 194 -6.22 2.65 -9.21
C GLY A 194 -6.16 3.07 -10.70
N LEU A 195 -5.78 2.15 -11.59
CA LEU A 195 -5.79 2.40 -13.04
C LEU A 195 -7.17 2.82 -13.55
N LEU A 196 -8.23 2.14 -13.12
CA LEU A 196 -9.61 2.44 -13.53
C LEU A 196 -10.08 3.80 -13.03
N ILE A 197 -9.77 4.14 -11.76
CA ILE A 197 -10.08 5.45 -11.18
C ILE A 197 -9.31 6.55 -11.90
N GLY A 198 -8.01 6.33 -12.16
CA GLY A 198 -7.20 7.30 -12.88
C GLY A 198 -7.74 7.66 -14.27
N ARG A 199 -8.34 6.69 -14.98
CA ARG A 199 -9.02 6.92 -16.28
C ARG A 199 -10.29 7.78 -16.18
N SER A 200 -10.82 7.96 -15.00
CA SER A 200 -12.05 8.73 -14.72
C SER A 200 -11.89 9.58 -13.45
N LEU A 201 -10.67 10.00 -13.14
CA LEU A 201 -10.38 10.75 -11.90
C LEU A 201 -11.23 12.02 -11.75
N PRO A 202 -11.44 12.85 -12.80
CA PRO A 202 -12.31 14.01 -12.68
C PRO A 202 -13.75 13.64 -12.29
N TRP A 203 -14.30 12.57 -12.87
CA TRP A 203 -15.63 12.07 -12.52
C TRP A 203 -15.67 11.56 -11.07
N PHE A 204 -14.65 10.80 -10.65
CA PHE A 204 -14.55 10.26 -9.28
C PHE A 204 -14.54 11.40 -8.25
N LEU A 205 -13.70 12.42 -8.47
CA LEU A 205 -13.62 13.58 -7.57
C LEU A 205 -14.89 14.43 -7.58
N ALA A 206 -15.52 14.63 -8.74
CA ALA A 206 -16.78 15.39 -8.85
C ALA A 206 -17.95 14.69 -8.15
N ASN A 207 -17.97 13.35 -8.13
CA ASN A 207 -19.06 12.58 -7.54
C ASN A 207 -18.72 12.02 -6.14
N ARG A 208 -17.61 12.38 -5.54
CA ARG A 208 -17.12 11.82 -4.27
C ARG A 208 -18.15 11.90 -3.13
N THR A 209 -18.93 13.00 -3.03
CA THR A 209 -19.98 13.12 -2.02
C THR A 209 -21.06 12.03 -2.16
N ARG A 210 -21.42 11.69 -3.40
CA ARG A 210 -22.39 10.61 -3.68
C ARG A 210 -21.79 9.23 -3.43
N LEU A 211 -20.47 9.09 -3.55
CA LEU A 211 -19.77 7.82 -3.36
C LEU A 211 -19.52 7.48 -1.89
N VAL A 212 -19.47 8.47 -0.98
CA VAL A 212 -19.18 8.21 0.44
C VAL A 212 -20.15 7.24 1.08
N ALA A 213 -21.45 7.48 0.93
CA ALA A 213 -22.45 6.64 1.57
C ALA A 213 -22.37 5.17 1.11
N PRO A 214 -22.37 4.84 -0.19
CA PRO A 214 -22.25 3.45 -0.62
C PRO A 214 -20.91 2.81 -0.23
N LEU A 215 -19.79 3.56 -0.25
CA LEU A 215 -18.50 3.05 0.20
C LEU A 215 -18.52 2.76 1.70
N ALA A 216 -19.03 3.66 2.52
CA ALA A 216 -19.14 3.47 3.98
C ALA A 216 -20.06 2.30 4.34
N VAL A 217 -21.21 2.17 3.67
CA VAL A 217 -22.10 1.02 3.83
C VAL A 217 -21.41 -0.27 3.43
N GLY A 218 -20.66 -0.27 2.33
CA GLY A 218 -19.86 -1.43 1.91
C GLY A 218 -18.81 -1.83 2.95
N VAL A 219 -18.06 -0.87 3.51
CA VAL A 219 -17.09 -1.12 4.60
C VAL A 219 -17.81 -1.70 5.83
N ALA A 220 -18.91 -1.08 6.25
CA ALA A 220 -19.71 -1.55 7.39
C ALA A 220 -20.24 -2.98 7.15
N ALA A 221 -20.72 -3.26 5.95
CA ALA A 221 -21.24 -4.57 5.58
C ALA A 221 -20.15 -5.65 5.62
N THR A 222 -18.94 -5.37 5.09
CA THR A 222 -17.82 -6.33 5.16
C THR A 222 -17.43 -6.65 6.59
N TYR A 223 -17.34 -5.62 7.45
CA TYR A 223 -17.01 -5.79 8.87
C TYR A 223 -18.10 -6.54 9.63
N THR A 224 -19.35 -6.16 9.44
CA THR A 224 -20.51 -6.78 10.10
C THR A 224 -20.60 -8.25 9.71
N LEU A 225 -20.48 -8.57 8.40
CA LEU A 225 -20.51 -9.93 7.92
C LEU A 225 -19.40 -10.79 8.53
N SER A 226 -18.16 -10.28 8.54
CA SER A 226 -17.03 -10.95 9.19
C SER A 226 -17.30 -11.22 10.67
N THR A 227 -17.78 -10.20 11.40
CA THR A 227 -18.01 -10.29 12.84
C THR A 227 -19.13 -11.24 13.19
N VAL A 228 -20.24 -11.21 12.44
CA VAL A 228 -21.41 -12.09 12.67
C VAL A 228 -21.03 -13.55 12.39
N VAL A 229 -20.35 -13.80 11.29
CA VAL A 229 -19.95 -15.18 10.90
C VAL A 229 -18.94 -15.75 11.89
N ARG A 230 -17.98 -14.95 12.38
CA ARG A 230 -17.01 -15.42 13.41
C ARG A 230 -17.68 -15.95 14.68
N ARG A 231 -18.86 -15.45 15.02
CA ARG A 231 -19.58 -15.82 16.26
C ARG A 231 -20.38 -17.12 16.18
N GLY A 232 -20.69 -17.59 14.99
CA GLY A 232 -21.69 -18.65 14.84
C GLY A 232 -21.35 -19.80 13.91
N THR A 233 -20.17 -19.84 13.28
CA THR A 233 -19.88 -20.83 12.23
C THR A 233 -18.52 -21.51 12.39
N ASP A 234 -18.30 -22.55 11.57
CA ASP A 234 -17.03 -23.27 11.50
C ASP A 234 -15.90 -22.44 10.84
N GLY A 235 -14.68 -22.95 10.93
CA GLY A 235 -13.49 -22.28 10.42
C GLY A 235 -13.51 -21.99 8.91
N THR A 236 -14.28 -22.75 8.12
CA THR A 236 -14.41 -22.54 6.67
C THR A 236 -15.12 -21.23 6.37
N TRP A 237 -16.27 -20.96 7.03
CA TRP A 237 -16.99 -19.71 6.85
C TRP A 237 -16.23 -18.54 7.46
N GLN A 238 -15.57 -18.74 8.61
CA GLN A 238 -14.71 -17.72 9.19
C GLN A 238 -13.60 -17.32 8.24
N ARG A 239 -12.97 -18.28 7.54
CA ARG A 239 -11.93 -18.00 6.54
C ARG A 239 -12.48 -17.25 5.32
N LEU A 240 -13.64 -17.68 4.79
CA LEU A 240 -14.29 -17.04 3.64
C LEU A 240 -14.69 -15.57 3.90
N THR A 241 -15.07 -15.27 5.13
CA THR A 241 -15.56 -13.94 5.53
C THR A 241 -14.54 -13.14 6.34
N SER A 242 -13.31 -13.59 6.37
CA SER A 242 -12.24 -12.86 7.03
C SER A 242 -11.98 -11.50 6.34
N THR A 243 -11.78 -10.48 7.16
CA THR A 243 -11.34 -9.14 6.75
C THR A 243 -9.83 -8.96 6.90
N ASP A 244 -9.11 -9.98 7.36
CA ASP A 244 -7.66 -9.94 7.47
C ASP A 244 -7.02 -9.91 6.06
N PRO A 245 -6.29 -8.85 5.70
CA PRO A 245 -5.65 -8.73 4.40
C PRO A 245 -4.64 -9.83 4.10
N PHE A 246 -4.00 -10.38 5.13
CA PHE A 246 -3.01 -11.45 4.98
C PHE A 246 -3.65 -12.79 4.63
N GLU A 247 -4.92 -12.96 4.94
CA GLU A 247 -5.70 -14.13 4.50
C GLU A 247 -6.11 -14.08 3.03
N ARG A 248 -6.00 -12.91 2.38
CA ARG A 248 -6.21 -12.69 0.93
C ARG A 248 -7.58 -13.13 0.41
N GLY A 249 -8.57 -13.12 1.28
CA GLY A 249 -9.96 -13.43 0.93
C GLY A 249 -10.61 -12.34 0.08
N VAL A 250 -11.74 -12.69 -0.56
CA VAL A 250 -12.54 -11.73 -1.35
C VAL A 250 -13.01 -10.58 -0.45
N LEU A 251 -13.55 -10.91 0.74
CA LEU A 251 -14.13 -9.92 1.64
C LEU A 251 -13.07 -8.92 2.13
N ALA A 252 -11.88 -9.42 2.49
CA ALA A 252 -10.74 -8.59 2.84
C ALA A 252 -10.36 -7.65 1.69
N THR A 253 -10.19 -8.18 0.48
CA THR A 253 -9.82 -7.40 -0.72
C THR A 253 -10.85 -6.31 -1.00
N VAL A 254 -12.14 -6.61 -0.91
CA VAL A 254 -13.22 -5.64 -1.12
C VAL A 254 -13.23 -4.59 0.00
N GLY A 255 -13.23 -5.01 1.27
CA GLY A 255 -13.30 -4.11 2.42
C GLY A 255 -12.16 -3.09 2.44
N VAL A 256 -10.93 -3.58 2.20
CA VAL A 256 -9.73 -2.73 2.11
C VAL A 256 -9.77 -1.77 0.92
N THR A 257 -10.28 -2.22 -0.23
CA THR A 257 -10.46 -1.34 -1.39
C THR A 257 -11.43 -0.20 -1.08
N LEU A 258 -12.60 -0.53 -0.52
CA LEU A 258 -13.63 0.46 -0.20
C LEU A 258 -13.15 1.48 0.84
N SER A 259 -12.48 1.01 1.89
CA SER A 259 -11.92 1.90 2.92
C SER A 259 -10.79 2.78 2.39
N SER A 260 -9.93 2.24 1.51
CA SER A 260 -8.88 3.03 0.85
C SER A 260 -9.47 4.16 -0.03
N LEU A 261 -10.57 3.88 -0.73
CA LEU A 261 -11.28 4.90 -1.52
C LEU A 261 -11.90 5.98 -0.63
N LEU A 262 -12.45 5.61 0.52
CA LEU A 262 -12.94 6.58 1.51
C LEU A 262 -11.83 7.51 2.00
N VAL A 263 -10.65 6.96 2.32
CA VAL A 263 -9.50 7.77 2.73
C VAL A 263 -9.10 8.76 1.63
N ILE A 264 -9.02 8.32 0.37
CA ILE A 264 -8.72 9.20 -0.77
C ILE A 264 -9.75 10.33 -0.88
N ILE A 265 -11.04 10.02 -0.71
CA ILE A 265 -12.12 11.02 -0.74
C ILE A 265 -11.98 12.02 0.41
N VAL A 266 -11.79 11.53 1.64
CA VAL A 266 -11.65 12.40 2.83
C VAL A 266 -10.44 13.32 2.69
N VAL A 267 -9.29 12.79 2.28
CA VAL A 267 -8.10 13.61 2.05
C VAL A 267 -8.35 14.64 0.94
N SER A 268 -9.07 14.26 -0.13
CA SER A 268 -9.39 15.21 -1.18
C SER A 268 -10.29 16.35 -0.69
N TRP A 269 -11.24 16.08 0.20
CA TRP A 269 -12.06 17.13 0.80
C TRP A 269 -11.26 18.07 1.70
N VAL A 270 -10.37 17.51 2.52
CA VAL A 270 -9.53 18.33 3.41
C VAL A 270 -8.61 19.25 2.60
N VAL A 271 -7.98 18.72 1.57
CA VAL A 271 -7.07 19.51 0.71
C VAL A 271 -7.82 20.63 -0.02
N GLU A 272 -9.04 20.36 -0.49
CA GLU A 272 -9.84 21.38 -1.18
C GLU A 272 -10.50 22.38 -0.21
N ALA A 273 -10.88 21.95 0.99
CA ALA A 273 -11.44 22.85 2.00
C ALA A 273 -10.38 23.81 2.58
N PHE A 274 -9.13 23.38 2.64
CA PHE A 274 -8.04 24.13 3.26
C PHE A 274 -6.82 24.29 2.33
N PRO A 275 -6.98 24.83 1.11
CA PRO A 275 -5.92 24.84 0.10
C PRO A 275 -4.73 25.70 0.50
N SER A 276 -4.96 26.75 1.28
CA SER A 276 -3.92 27.70 1.75
C SER A 276 -3.40 27.37 3.15
N SER A 277 -3.82 26.26 3.76
CA SER A 277 -3.34 25.87 5.08
C SER A 277 -1.87 25.43 5.03
N PRO A 278 -1.03 25.91 5.96
CA PRO A 278 0.34 25.43 6.09
C PRO A 278 0.43 23.91 6.28
N ILE A 279 -0.53 23.31 6.96
CA ILE A 279 -0.60 21.86 7.16
C ILE A 279 -0.83 21.17 5.81
N THR A 280 -1.77 21.65 5.01
CA THR A 280 -2.03 21.11 3.67
C THR A 280 -0.79 21.22 2.79
N ASP A 281 -0.09 22.37 2.80
CA ASP A 281 1.16 22.55 2.04
C ASP A 281 2.25 21.55 2.48
N VAL A 282 2.42 21.34 3.78
CA VAL A 282 3.35 20.35 4.33
C VAL A 282 3.04 18.94 3.85
N PHE A 283 1.77 18.52 3.92
CA PHE A 283 1.35 17.19 3.48
C PHE A 283 1.53 16.98 1.97
N VAL A 284 1.18 17.97 1.17
CA VAL A 284 1.36 17.92 -0.29
C VAL A 284 2.84 17.84 -0.65
N ARG A 285 3.69 18.66 -0.03
CA ARG A 285 5.13 18.66 -0.28
C ARG A 285 5.79 17.36 0.13
N ALA A 286 5.50 16.85 1.33
CA ALA A 286 6.03 15.58 1.79
C ALA A 286 5.60 14.42 0.85
N GLY A 287 4.36 14.42 0.38
CA GLY A 287 3.86 13.44 -0.57
C GLY A 287 4.57 13.44 -1.92
N ARG A 288 5.13 14.58 -2.34
CA ARG A 288 5.92 14.68 -3.57
C ARG A 288 7.25 13.94 -3.52
N VAL A 289 7.77 13.70 -2.33
CA VAL A 289 9.02 12.99 -2.06
C VAL A 289 8.80 11.68 -1.31
N SER A 290 7.58 11.15 -1.36
CA SER A 290 7.12 10.00 -0.56
C SER A 290 7.91 8.71 -0.79
N LEU A 291 8.45 8.47 -1.98
CA LEU A 291 9.28 7.29 -2.25
C LEU A 291 10.63 7.40 -1.51
N THR A 292 11.23 8.58 -1.52
CA THR A 292 12.44 8.86 -0.75
C THR A 292 12.17 8.71 0.75
N LEU A 293 11.06 9.27 1.25
CA LEU A 293 10.67 9.13 2.67
C LEU A 293 10.39 7.67 3.03
N TYR A 294 9.80 6.90 2.13
CA TYR A 294 9.58 5.48 2.33
C TYR A 294 10.90 4.72 2.54
N VAL A 295 11.93 5.00 1.77
CA VAL A 295 13.25 4.34 1.97
C VAL A 295 13.91 4.85 3.25
N ILE A 296 13.85 6.14 3.51
CA ILE A 296 14.47 6.73 4.71
C ILE A 296 13.88 6.15 6.00
N HIS A 297 12.55 5.87 6.08
CA HIS A 297 11.96 5.34 7.31
C HIS A 297 12.54 3.97 7.71
N GLY A 298 12.77 3.09 6.74
CA GLY A 298 13.38 1.78 6.99
C GLY A 298 14.85 1.89 7.36
N LEU A 299 15.61 2.76 6.66
CA LEU A 299 17.00 3.03 7.02
C LEU A 299 17.13 3.64 8.41
N ALA A 300 16.25 4.59 8.74
CA ALA A 300 16.25 5.26 10.04
C ALA A 300 15.92 4.28 11.18
N TYR A 301 14.93 3.40 11.00
CA TYR A 301 14.63 2.36 11.96
C TYR A 301 15.84 1.45 12.18
N ASN A 302 16.43 0.94 11.11
CA ASN A 302 17.61 0.07 11.21
C ASN A 302 18.77 0.77 11.93
N LEU A 303 19.02 2.04 11.59
CA LEU A 303 20.08 2.80 12.23
C LEU A 303 19.81 3.01 13.72
N VAL A 304 18.64 3.55 14.06
CA VAL A 304 18.32 3.98 15.44
C VAL A 304 18.07 2.81 16.37
N VAL A 305 17.37 1.78 15.88
CA VAL A 305 16.95 0.64 16.70
C VAL A 305 17.96 -0.51 16.64
N ASN A 306 18.38 -0.93 15.43
CA ASN A 306 19.15 -2.14 15.24
C ASN A 306 20.67 -1.93 15.34
N GLN A 307 21.19 -0.78 14.89
CA GLN A 307 22.63 -0.52 14.84
C GLN A 307 23.14 0.27 16.05
N LEU A 308 22.47 1.38 16.37
CA LEU A 308 22.89 2.28 17.45
C LEU A 308 22.29 1.91 18.82
N ASP A 309 21.21 1.12 18.80
CA ASP A 309 20.50 0.71 20.01
C ASP A 309 20.08 1.90 20.91
N TRP A 310 19.79 3.04 20.27
CA TRP A 310 19.40 4.26 20.97
C TRP A 310 17.98 4.18 21.53
N VAL A 311 17.12 3.46 20.85
CA VAL A 311 15.74 3.22 21.25
C VAL A 311 15.48 1.74 21.19
N ARG A 312 15.09 1.17 22.35
CA ARG A 312 14.57 -0.21 22.44
C ARG A 312 13.08 -0.14 22.74
N PRO A 313 12.22 -0.28 21.72
CA PRO A 313 10.80 -0.35 21.99
C PRO A 313 10.51 -1.56 22.90
N THR A 314 9.91 -1.29 24.05
CA THR A 314 9.60 -2.32 25.07
C THR A 314 8.23 -2.95 24.90
N GLY A 315 7.43 -2.46 23.93
CA GLY A 315 6.09 -2.93 23.62
C GLY A 315 5.48 -2.23 22.42
N LEU A 316 4.27 -2.62 22.05
CA LEU A 316 3.56 -2.09 20.88
C LEU A 316 3.29 -0.58 20.99
N ASP A 317 3.05 -0.07 22.21
CA ASP A 317 2.83 1.36 22.46
C ASP A 317 4.08 2.19 22.17
N THR A 318 5.23 1.68 22.59
CA THR A 318 6.52 2.34 22.35
C THR A 318 6.83 2.33 20.85
N ALA A 319 6.49 1.23 20.16
CA ALA A 319 6.62 1.15 18.70
C ALA A 319 5.71 2.14 17.99
N LEU A 320 4.48 2.29 18.45
CA LEU A 320 3.52 3.24 17.92
C LEU A 320 4.00 4.69 18.13
N GLY A 321 4.50 4.98 19.34
CA GLY A 321 5.08 6.29 19.67
C GLY A 321 6.31 6.62 18.79
N LEU A 322 7.21 5.65 18.60
CA LEU A 322 8.37 5.79 17.72
C LEU A 322 7.94 5.99 16.26
N ALA A 323 6.95 5.23 15.79
CA ALA A 323 6.42 5.37 14.44
C ALA A 323 5.80 6.75 14.19
N ALA A 324 4.99 7.24 15.14
CA ALA A 324 4.39 8.57 15.06
C ALA A 324 5.46 9.68 15.05
N LEU A 325 6.43 9.60 15.93
CA LEU A 325 7.56 10.55 15.96
C LEU A 325 8.34 10.52 14.64
N MET A 326 8.69 9.33 14.17
CA MET A 326 9.40 9.17 12.90
C MET A 326 8.62 9.75 11.73
N TRP A 327 7.30 9.51 11.68
CA TRP A 327 6.45 10.07 10.65
C TRP A 327 6.44 11.61 10.68
N ILE A 328 6.29 12.21 11.87
CA ILE A 328 6.31 13.68 12.02
C ILE A 328 7.64 14.25 11.51
N LEU A 329 8.76 13.64 11.89
CA LEU A 329 10.09 14.09 11.48
C LEU A 329 10.28 13.94 9.96
N LEU A 330 9.84 12.82 9.39
CA LEU A 330 9.93 12.57 7.95
C LEU A 330 9.04 13.52 7.13
N VAL A 331 7.82 13.80 7.60
CA VAL A 331 6.92 14.74 6.94
C VAL A 331 7.48 16.15 6.96
N ALA A 332 8.00 16.60 8.11
CA ALA A 332 8.67 17.90 8.23
C ALA A 332 9.90 17.97 7.32
N PHE A 333 10.75 16.93 7.34
CA PHE A 333 11.92 16.82 6.48
C PHE A 333 11.54 16.80 4.99
N GLY A 334 10.54 16.04 4.60
CA GLY A 334 10.08 15.94 3.21
C GLY A 334 9.52 17.26 2.68
N ALA A 335 8.75 17.96 3.50
CA ALA A 335 8.23 19.30 3.16
C ALA A 335 9.36 20.33 3.02
N TRP A 336 10.33 20.32 3.93
CA TRP A 336 11.53 21.15 3.86
C TRP A 336 12.33 20.82 2.59
N TRP A 337 12.57 19.52 2.31
CA TRP A 337 13.31 19.08 1.13
C TRP A 337 12.66 19.55 -0.17
N ASP A 338 11.33 19.29 -0.33
CA ASP A 338 10.59 19.72 -1.53
C ASP A 338 10.62 21.24 -1.72
N ARG A 339 10.59 22.01 -0.61
CA ARG A 339 10.59 23.48 -0.66
C ARG A 339 11.94 24.05 -1.11
N PHE A 340 13.05 23.54 -0.59
CA PHE A 340 14.38 24.14 -0.77
C PHE A 340 15.26 23.42 -1.78
N ILE A 341 15.08 22.12 -1.95
CA ILE A 341 15.92 21.26 -2.82
C ILE A 341 15.11 20.75 -4.01
N GLY A 342 13.79 20.60 -3.85
CA GLY A 342 12.87 20.10 -4.85
C GLY A 342 12.67 18.59 -4.75
N ARG A 343 12.63 17.90 -5.89
CA ARG A 343 12.35 16.46 -5.91
C ARG A 343 13.32 15.64 -5.09
N GLY A 344 12.81 14.59 -4.45
CA GLY A 344 13.62 13.62 -3.73
C GLY A 344 14.60 12.88 -4.63
N PRO A 345 15.69 12.34 -4.09
CA PRO A 345 16.70 11.64 -4.88
C PRO A 345 16.15 10.43 -5.63
N LEU A 346 15.28 9.63 -5.02
CA LEU A 346 14.67 8.46 -5.70
C LEU A 346 13.64 8.88 -6.75
N GLU A 347 12.90 9.96 -6.52
CA GLU A 347 11.99 10.53 -7.51
C GLU A 347 12.75 11.12 -8.71
N ARG A 348 13.93 11.72 -8.48
CA ARG A 348 14.82 12.19 -9.57
C ARG A 348 15.35 11.00 -10.37
N LEU A 349 15.82 9.95 -9.68
CA LEU A 349 16.33 8.75 -10.30
C LEU A 349 15.26 8.08 -11.19
N LEU A 350 14.04 7.88 -10.66
CA LEU A 350 12.93 7.31 -11.42
C LEU A 350 12.55 8.16 -12.64
N ARG A 351 12.64 9.48 -12.54
CA ARG A 351 12.33 10.35 -13.67
C ARG A 351 13.47 10.35 -14.69
N GLY A 352 14.72 10.41 -14.27
CA GLY A 352 15.86 10.39 -15.17
C GLY A 352 15.97 9.09 -15.95
N PHE A 353 15.63 7.95 -15.32
CA PHE A 353 15.65 6.65 -15.96
C PHE A 353 14.40 6.39 -16.83
N GLY A 354 13.31 7.05 -16.53
CA GLY A 354 12.05 6.89 -17.27
C GLY A 354 11.88 7.80 -18.50
N GLY A 355 12.73 8.83 -18.66
CA GLY A 355 12.61 9.81 -19.77
C GLY A 355 11.82 11.03 -19.38
#